data_25f57b08ceed725312592e210ff834ae
#
_entry.id   25f57b08ceed725312592e210ff834ae
#
_cell.length_a   1.000
_cell.length_b   1.000
_cell.length_c   1.000
_cell.angle_alpha   90.00
_cell.angle_beta   90.00
_cell.angle_gamma   90.00
#
_symmetry.space_group_name_H-M   'P 1'
#
loop_
_entity.id
_entity.type
_entity.pdbx_description
1 polymer ?
#
loop_
_entity_poly.entity_id
_entity_poly.type
_entity_poly.pdbx_seq_one_letter_code
_entity_poly.pdbx_strand_id
1 'polypeptide(L)'
;MKLISFALLCVVIALVVSACTETAPSVNTNTSRTAASPAAPAATATPDPLATARANFAKHCEPCHGPTGEGGLVKVENKQIKVPSLKSDHAIKHTDDQIAKMITNGEEAMPAFKDKMSQAEIADLVKFVRANFQGK
;
A
#
# COMPACT_ATOMS: atom_id res chain seq x y z
N MET A 1 -4.18 -27.44 40.86
CA MET A 1 -5.42 -27.56 40.09
C MET A 1 -5.33 -26.99 38.68
N LYS A 2 -4.16 -26.76 38.07
CA LYS A 2 -4.00 -26.23 36.71
C LYS A 2 -3.53 -27.25 35.66
N LEU A 3 -3.19 -28.47 36.06
CA LEU A 3 -2.64 -29.51 35.18
C LEU A 3 -3.70 -30.50 34.65
N ILE A 4 -4.89 -30.53 35.23
CA ILE A 4 -5.95 -31.45 34.84
C ILE A 4 -6.80 -30.90 33.68
N SER A 5 -6.77 -29.59 33.46
CA SER A 5 -7.58 -28.92 32.39
C SER A 5 -6.97 -29.07 31.00
N PHE A 6 -5.66 -29.38 30.90
CA PHE A 6 -5.00 -29.53 29.59
C PHE A 6 -5.16 -30.93 28.98
N ALA A 7 -5.39 -31.94 29.80
CA ALA A 7 -5.53 -33.34 29.32
C ALA A 7 -6.90 -33.60 28.67
N LEU A 8 -7.93 -32.82 29.03
CA LEU A 8 -9.29 -33.05 28.51
C LEU A 8 -9.52 -32.35 27.15
N LEU A 9 -8.69 -31.36 26.80
CA LEU A 9 -8.81 -30.62 25.53
C LEU A 9 -8.20 -31.39 24.34
N CYS A 10 -7.24 -32.28 24.58
CA CYS A 10 -6.59 -33.04 23.51
C CYS A 10 -7.39 -34.23 22.99
N VAL A 11 -8.38 -34.72 23.71
CA VAL A 11 -9.17 -35.91 23.33
C VAL A 11 -10.34 -35.56 22.37
N VAL A 12 -10.75 -34.32 22.33
CA VAL A 12 -11.91 -33.87 21.48
C VAL A 12 -11.49 -33.54 20.05
N ILE A 13 -10.19 -33.33 19.77
CA ILE A 13 -9.69 -32.92 18.43
C ILE A 13 -9.42 -34.14 17.51
N ALA A 14 -9.39 -35.35 18.04
CA ALA A 14 -8.97 -36.55 17.28
C ALA A 14 -10.12 -37.28 16.51
N LEU A 15 -11.33 -36.77 16.48
CA LEU A 15 -12.51 -37.51 15.95
C LEU A 15 -13.20 -36.87 14.73
N VAL A 16 -12.61 -35.91 14.05
CA VAL A 16 -13.25 -35.25 12.89
C VAL A 16 -12.40 -35.34 11.60
N VAL A 17 -11.63 -36.41 11.41
CA VAL A 17 -10.97 -36.66 10.12
C VAL A 17 -11.33 -38.06 9.62
N SER A 18 -12.48 -38.19 9.02
CA SER A 18 -12.78 -39.31 8.10
C SER A 18 -14.05 -38.96 7.31
N ALA A 19 -13.90 -38.70 6.06
CA ALA A 19 -14.73 -38.98 4.91
C ALA A 19 -14.67 -37.84 3.85
N CYS A 20 -13.80 -37.96 2.88
CA CYS A 20 -14.07 -37.47 1.54
C CYS A 20 -13.64 -38.55 0.57
N THR A 21 -14.62 -39.26 0.11
CA THR A 21 -14.54 -40.26 -0.96
C THR A 21 -14.44 -39.55 -2.29
N GLU A 22 -13.45 -39.91 -3.09
CA GLU A 22 -13.27 -39.49 -4.48
C GLU A 22 -14.43 -39.96 -5.35
N THR A 23 -14.99 -39.08 -6.12
CA THR A 23 -15.82 -39.41 -7.30
C THR A 23 -15.18 -38.75 -8.52
N ALA A 24 -14.68 -39.57 -9.42
CA ALA A 24 -14.06 -39.16 -10.66
C ALA A 24 -15.06 -38.48 -11.60
N PRO A 25 -14.66 -37.43 -12.34
CA PRO A 25 -15.53 -36.78 -13.31
C PRO A 25 -15.48 -37.48 -14.67
N SER A 26 -16.69 -37.69 -15.20
CA SER A 26 -16.99 -38.11 -16.56
C SER A 26 -16.46 -37.07 -17.56
N VAL A 27 -15.72 -37.57 -18.57
CA VAL A 27 -15.26 -36.81 -19.72
C VAL A 27 -16.47 -36.43 -20.59
N ASN A 28 -16.83 -35.17 -20.63
CA ASN A 28 -17.78 -34.65 -21.63
C ASN A 28 -17.03 -33.84 -22.69
N THR A 29 -16.74 -34.51 -23.80
CA THR A 29 -16.21 -33.89 -25.03
C THR A 29 -17.32 -33.08 -25.69
N ASN A 30 -17.47 -31.82 -25.36
CA ASN A 30 -18.28 -30.91 -26.14
C ASN A 30 -17.36 -29.91 -26.86
N THR A 31 -17.09 -30.19 -28.12
CA THR A 31 -16.36 -29.31 -29.05
C THR A 31 -17.24 -28.12 -29.40
N SER A 32 -17.22 -27.08 -28.58
CA SER A 32 -17.73 -25.76 -28.96
C SER A 32 -16.57 -24.92 -29.49
N ARG A 33 -16.52 -24.76 -30.79
CA ARG A 33 -15.72 -23.72 -31.46
C ARG A 33 -16.19 -22.37 -30.95
N THR A 34 -15.53 -21.85 -29.94
CA THR A 34 -15.66 -20.44 -29.56
C THR A 34 -14.80 -19.66 -30.55
N ALA A 35 -15.48 -18.92 -31.43
CA ALA A 35 -14.85 -17.94 -32.29
C ALA A 35 -14.00 -17.00 -31.41
N ALA A 36 -12.71 -16.94 -31.73
CA ALA A 36 -11.81 -15.96 -31.16
C ALA A 36 -12.33 -14.57 -31.50
N SER A 37 -12.91 -13.87 -30.52
CA SER A 37 -13.14 -12.45 -30.63
C SER A 37 -11.77 -11.78 -30.74
N PRO A 38 -11.54 -10.91 -31.74
CA PRO A 38 -10.27 -10.20 -31.83
C PRO A 38 -10.10 -9.40 -30.57
N ALA A 39 -9.03 -9.71 -29.82
CA ALA A 39 -8.61 -8.91 -28.66
C ALA A 39 -8.45 -7.47 -29.16
N ALA A 40 -9.23 -6.56 -28.59
CA ALA A 40 -9.03 -5.13 -28.81
C ALA A 40 -7.57 -4.81 -28.49
N PRO A 41 -6.88 -4.01 -29.32
CA PRO A 41 -5.51 -3.63 -29.02
C PRO A 41 -5.48 -3.00 -27.63
N ALA A 42 -4.67 -3.58 -26.74
CA ALA A 42 -4.40 -3.00 -25.44
C ALA A 42 -3.91 -1.58 -25.70
N ALA A 43 -4.69 -0.59 -25.29
CA ALA A 43 -4.26 0.80 -25.34
C ALA A 43 -2.90 0.86 -24.65
N THR A 44 -1.86 1.21 -25.38
CA THR A 44 -0.52 1.41 -24.87
C THR A 44 -0.63 2.60 -23.92
N ALA A 45 -0.87 2.32 -22.64
CA ALA A 45 -0.88 3.36 -21.62
C ALA A 45 0.49 4.01 -21.65
N THR A 46 0.54 5.31 -21.90
CA THR A 46 1.77 6.09 -21.78
C THR A 46 2.36 5.82 -20.41
N PRO A 47 3.62 5.41 -20.28
CA PRO A 47 4.22 5.12 -18.99
C PRO A 47 4.05 6.33 -18.07
N ASP A 48 3.45 6.13 -16.89
CA ASP A 48 3.36 7.18 -15.88
C ASP A 48 4.78 7.49 -15.37
N PRO A 49 5.35 8.66 -15.67
CA PRO A 49 6.71 9.00 -15.27
C PRO A 49 6.88 9.06 -13.75
N LEU A 50 5.78 9.16 -13.00
CA LEU A 50 5.77 9.21 -11.54
C LEU A 50 5.23 7.92 -10.90
N ALA A 51 5.15 6.80 -11.64
CA ALA A 51 4.62 5.53 -11.12
C ALA A 51 5.38 5.06 -9.87
N THR A 52 6.71 5.14 -9.87
CA THR A 52 7.53 4.80 -8.69
C THR A 52 7.28 5.76 -7.54
N ALA A 53 7.20 7.05 -7.80
CA ALA A 53 6.91 8.05 -6.78
C ALA A 53 5.52 7.85 -6.16
N ARG A 54 4.52 7.51 -6.97
CA ARG A 54 3.18 7.15 -6.51
C ARG A 54 3.22 5.93 -5.59
N ALA A 55 3.94 4.88 -5.97
CA ALA A 55 4.09 3.67 -5.15
C ALA A 55 4.82 3.97 -3.83
N ASN A 56 5.87 4.79 -3.86
CA ASN A 56 6.59 5.23 -2.67
C ASN A 56 5.70 6.07 -1.75
N PHE A 57 4.88 6.97 -2.31
CA PHE A 57 3.91 7.75 -1.53
C PHE A 57 2.91 6.83 -0.83
N ALA A 58 2.26 5.93 -1.56
CA ALA A 58 1.27 5.00 -1.01
C ALA A 58 1.85 4.14 0.12
N LYS A 59 3.08 3.67 -0.04
CA LYS A 59 3.73 2.79 0.93
C LYS A 59 4.24 3.52 2.18
N HIS A 60 4.79 4.72 2.01
CA HIS A 60 5.59 5.37 3.04
C HIS A 60 4.99 6.66 3.61
N CYS A 61 4.14 7.34 2.87
CA CYS A 61 3.63 8.67 3.22
C CYS A 61 2.13 8.64 3.56
N GLU A 62 1.35 7.89 2.78
CA GLU A 62 -0.10 7.78 2.92
C GLU A 62 -0.56 7.36 4.32
N PRO A 63 0.12 6.44 5.06
CA PRO A 63 -0.30 6.07 6.41
C PRO A 63 -0.43 7.25 7.37
N CYS A 64 0.32 8.34 7.14
CA CYS A 64 0.26 9.56 7.94
C CYS A 64 -0.44 10.72 7.23
N HIS A 65 -0.13 10.92 5.94
CA HIS A 65 -0.65 12.06 5.16
C HIS A 65 -2.02 11.79 4.51
N GLY A 66 -2.49 10.53 4.51
CA GLY A 66 -3.71 10.11 3.82
C GLY A 66 -3.54 10.02 2.29
N PRO A 67 -4.44 9.31 1.60
CA PRO A 67 -4.36 9.10 0.15
C PRO A 67 -4.55 10.40 -0.65
N THR A 68 -5.19 11.39 -0.06
CA THR A 68 -5.45 12.70 -0.66
C THR A 68 -4.52 13.80 -0.15
N GLY A 69 -3.54 13.46 0.73
CA GLY A 69 -2.60 14.43 1.29
C GLY A 69 -3.19 15.39 2.32
N GLU A 70 -4.37 15.10 2.87
CA GLU A 70 -5.04 15.97 3.85
C GLU A 70 -4.39 15.94 5.23
N GLY A 71 -3.65 14.88 5.55
CA GLY A 71 -3.10 14.70 6.89
C GLY A 71 -4.20 14.45 7.93
N GLY A 72 -4.06 15.09 9.09
CA GLY A 72 -5.05 14.97 10.17
C GLY A 72 -4.45 14.38 11.44
N LEU A 73 -5.30 13.85 12.33
CA LEU A 73 -4.86 13.19 13.55
C LEU A 73 -4.55 11.72 13.27
N VAL A 74 -3.31 11.33 13.45
CA VAL A 74 -2.85 9.94 13.32
C VAL A 74 -2.26 9.45 14.64
N LYS A 75 -2.38 8.15 14.90
CA LYS A 75 -1.82 7.53 16.10
C LYS A 75 -0.52 6.82 15.73
N VAL A 76 0.60 7.28 16.31
CA VAL A 76 1.92 6.66 16.16
C VAL A 76 2.40 6.28 17.57
N GLU A 77 2.72 5.00 17.77
CA GLU A 77 3.25 4.49 19.05
C GLU A 77 2.47 4.99 20.30
N ASN A 78 1.14 4.91 20.26
CA ASN A 78 0.25 5.38 21.34
C ASN A 78 0.15 6.90 21.55
N LYS A 79 0.82 7.72 20.72
CA LYS A 79 0.68 9.18 20.72
C LYS A 79 -0.20 9.63 19.55
N GLN A 80 -1.06 10.62 19.81
CA GLN A 80 -1.76 11.30 18.72
C GLN A 80 -0.87 12.42 18.18
N ILE A 81 -0.67 12.42 16.87
CA ILE A 81 0.14 13.40 16.15
C ILE A 81 -0.77 14.08 15.13
N LYS A 82 -0.72 15.42 15.09
CA LYS A 82 -1.40 16.19 14.05
C LYS A 82 -0.47 16.34 12.85
N VAL A 83 -0.76 15.63 11.78
CA VAL A 83 -0.02 15.71 10.51
C VAL A 83 -0.59 16.85 9.68
N PRO A 84 0.24 17.81 9.21
CA PRO A 84 -0.22 18.90 8.37
C PRO A 84 -0.72 18.42 7.01
N SER A 85 -1.70 19.12 6.44
CA SER A 85 -2.11 18.88 5.06
C SER A 85 -1.02 19.31 4.08
N LEU A 86 -0.72 18.43 3.12
CA LEU A 86 0.19 18.73 2.02
C LEU A 86 -0.35 19.82 1.07
N LYS A 87 -1.65 20.13 1.17
CA LYS A 87 -2.37 21.15 0.38
C LYS A 87 -2.45 22.50 1.09
N SER A 88 -1.95 22.59 2.33
CA SER A 88 -2.02 23.85 3.09
C SER A 88 -1.13 24.91 2.46
N ASP A 89 -1.50 26.19 2.64
CA ASP A 89 -0.69 27.33 2.19
C ASP A 89 0.73 27.29 2.75
N HIS A 90 0.90 26.76 3.95
CA HIS A 90 2.21 26.56 4.55
C HIS A 90 3.03 25.53 3.76
N ALA A 91 2.46 24.36 3.48
CA ALA A 91 3.14 23.31 2.72
C ALA A 91 3.48 23.74 1.28
N ILE A 92 2.59 24.50 0.64
CA ILE A 92 2.77 25.00 -0.74
C ILE A 92 3.93 26.02 -0.84
N LYS A 93 4.24 26.74 0.24
CA LYS A 93 5.33 27.74 0.30
C LYS A 93 6.72 27.15 0.41
N HIS A 94 6.86 25.90 0.85
CA HIS A 94 8.16 25.25 0.86
C HIS A 94 8.72 25.12 -0.57
N THR A 95 10.01 25.30 -0.71
CA THR A 95 10.72 24.99 -1.97
C THR A 95 10.85 23.47 -2.14
N ASP A 96 11.17 23.02 -3.38
CA ASP A 96 11.40 21.61 -3.65
C ASP A 96 12.55 21.06 -2.81
N ASP A 97 13.62 21.84 -2.64
CA ASP A 97 14.77 21.49 -1.81
C ASP A 97 14.39 21.35 -0.33
N GLN A 98 13.51 22.21 0.16
CA GLN A 98 13.02 22.10 1.55
C GLN A 98 12.21 20.83 1.74
N ILE A 99 11.30 20.51 0.80
CA ILE A 99 10.52 19.27 0.86
C ILE A 99 11.46 18.06 0.76
N ALA A 100 12.40 18.06 -0.20
CA ALA A 100 13.38 16.99 -0.35
C ALA A 100 14.19 16.78 0.94
N LYS A 101 14.62 17.88 1.59
CA LYS A 101 15.39 17.84 2.85
C LYS A 101 14.54 17.24 3.99
N MET A 102 13.27 17.64 4.12
CA MET A 102 12.35 17.07 5.12
C MET A 102 12.16 15.57 4.89
N ILE A 103 11.96 15.13 3.65
CA ILE A 103 11.84 13.70 3.33
C ILE A 103 13.14 12.96 3.65
N THR A 104 14.28 13.51 3.26
CA THR A 104 15.59 12.87 3.44
C THR A 104 15.93 12.67 4.92
N ASN A 105 15.77 13.71 5.72
CA ASN A 105 16.28 13.74 7.10
C ASN A 105 15.21 13.49 8.16
N GLY A 106 13.93 13.57 7.78
CA GLY A 106 12.81 13.61 8.71
C GLY A 106 12.68 14.98 9.38
N GLU A 107 11.55 15.23 10.00
CA GLU A 107 11.27 16.43 10.77
C GLU A 107 10.21 16.13 11.83
N GLU A 108 10.46 16.51 13.09
CA GLU A 108 9.57 16.23 14.22
C GLU A 108 9.15 14.75 14.30
N ALA A 109 7.89 14.46 14.01
CA ALA A 109 7.33 13.10 14.00
C ALA A 109 7.45 12.39 12.64
N MET A 110 7.91 13.07 11.59
CA MET A 110 8.14 12.50 10.28
C MET A 110 9.49 11.78 10.26
N PRO A 111 9.55 10.47 9.95
CA PRO A 111 10.80 9.74 9.91
C PRO A 111 11.68 10.14 8.73
N ALA A 112 12.99 9.91 8.84
CA ALA A 112 13.93 10.05 7.73
C ALA A 112 13.77 8.91 6.73
N PHE A 113 13.90 9.23 5.43
CA PHE A 113 13.75 8.25 4.34
C PHE A 113 15.03 8.04 3.51
N LYS A 114 16.16 8.67 3.87
CA LYS A 114 17.43 8.53 3.16
C LYS A 114 17.93 7.10 3.02
N ASP A 115 17.58 6.23 3.97
CA ASP A 115 17.97 4.82 3.96
C ASP A 115 16.95 3.91 3.26
N LYS A 116 15.82 4.48 2.80
CA LYS A 116 14.71 3.76 2.15
C LYS A 116 14.52 4.16 0.70
N MET A 117 14.97 5.35 0.31
CA MET A 117 14.83 5.92 -1.02
C MET A 117 16.11 6.62 -1.43
N SER A 118 16.49 6.49 -2.69
CA SER A 118 17.56 7.25 -3.31
C SER A 118 17.19 8.74 -3.46
N GLN A 119 18.19 9.59 -3.68
CA GLN A 119 17.96 11.01 -3.93
C GLN A 119 17.10 11.26 -5.17
N ALA A 120 17.23 10.43 -6.21
CA ALA A 120 16.39 10.51 -7.41
C ALA A 120 14.93 10.18 -7.10
N GLU A 121 14.65 9.13 -6.33
CA GLU A 121 13.30 8.77 -5.91
C GLU A 121 12.67 9.83 -5.00
N ILE A 122 13.47 10.46 -4.12
CA ILE A 122 13.01 11.59 -3.31
C ILE A 122 12.64 12.79 -4.19
N ALA A 123 13.46 13.12 -5.19
CA ALA A 123 13.18 14.21 -6.13
C ALA A 123 11.88 13.93 -6.93
N ASP A 124 11.67 12.70 -7.38
CA ASP A 124 10.45 12.33 -8.08
C ASP A 124 9.23 12.31 -7.14
N LEU A 125 9.41 11.95 -5.86
CA LEU A 125 8.36 12.06 -4.85
C LEU A 125 7.97 13.52 -4.58
N VAL A 126 8.91 14.46 -4.60
CA VAL A 126 8.60 15.91 -4.53
C VAL A 126 7.75 16.33 -5.72
N LYS A 127 8.11 15.95 -6.95
CA LYS A 127 7.29 16.22 -8.16
C LYS A 127 5.90 15.63 -8.03
N PHE A 128 5.79 14.41 -7.52
CA PHE A 128 4.51 13.76 -7.27
C PHE A 128 3.63 14.57 -6.29
N VAL A 129 4.20 15.02 -5.18
CA VAL A 129 3.49 15.85 -4.19
C VAL A 129 3.01 17.16 -4.82
N ARG A 130 3.87 17.83 -5.61
CA ARG A 130 3.52 19.05 -6.32
C ARG A 130 2.36 18.85 -7.28
N ALA A 131 2.46 17.85 -8.16
CA ALA A 131 1.45 17.61 -9.18
C ALA A 131 0.10 17.15 -8.59
N ASN A 132 0.13 16.27 -7.57
CA ASN A 132 -1.10 15.63 -7.09
C ASN A 132 -1.80 16.40 -5.95
N PHE A 133 -1.06 17.20 -5.18
CA PHE A 133 -1.62 17.86 -4.00
C PHE A 133 -1.52 19.38 -4.02
N GLN A 134 -0.63 19.96 -4.83
CA GLN A 134 -0.35 21.40 -4.80
C GLN A 134 -0.62 22.13 -6.12
N GLY A 135 -1.02 21.41 -7.16
CA GLY A 135 -1.39 21.99 -8.46
C GLY A 135 -0.22 22.67 -9.20
N LYS A 136 1.00 22.14 -9.04
CA LYS A 136 2.22 22.70 -9.63
C LYS A 136 2.90 21.71 -10.57
#